data_cc84c6e616dfc894b8bb39474712c052
#
_entry.id   cc84c6e616dfc894b8bb39474712c052
#
_cell.length_a   1.000
_cell.length_b   1.000
_cell.length_c   1.000
_cell.angle_alpha   90.00
_cell.angle_beta   90.00
_cell.angle_gamma   90.00
#
_symmetry.space_group_name_H-M   'P 1'
#
loop_
_entity.id
_entity.type
_entity.pdbx_description
1 polymer ?
#
loop_
_entity_poly.entity_id
_entity_poly.type
_entity_poly.pdbx_seq_one_letter_code
_entity_poly.pdbx_strand_id
1 'polypeptide(L)'
;MQRILIILLAALCVAACGRRRSAPSQETAVSASRPRVFLPAIAPAGLSPDEQRDYLRRHYWDRFDFTDTLFVSEADTVQMIEAFARYIAVLSDRPADSAPMDSLMRRASSSKPMLDYFAMLAGTVLHD
;
A
#
# COMPACT_ATOMS: atom_id res chain seq x y z
N MET A 1 11.46 41.49 53.75
CA MET A 1 10.31 40.96 52.96
C MET A 1 10.53 41.04 51.46
N GLN A 2 11.15 42.05 50.94
CA GLN A 2 11.36 42.22 49.51
C GLN A 2 12.32 41.21 48.89
N ARG A 3 13.25 40.68 49.63
CA ARG A 3 14.24 39.69 49.15
C ARG A 3 13.65 38.28 48.93
N ILE A 4 12.61 37.96 49.66
CA ILE A 4 11.94 36.66 49.55
C ILE A 4 11.07 36.59 48.30
N LEU A 5 10.49 37.73 47.92
CA LEU A 5 9.64 37.84 46.74
C LEU A 5 10.44 37.63 45.43
N ILE A 6 11.68 38.08 45.39
CA ILE A 6 12.57 37.96 44.21
C ILE A 6 13.00 36.51 43.99
N ILE A 7 13.22 35.78 45.06
CA ILE A 7 13.60 34.36 44.97
C ILE A 7 12.45 33.50 44.47
N LEU A 8 11.23 33.81 44.85
CA LEU A 8 10.04 33.13 44.37
C LEU A 8 9.78 33.38 42.88
N LEU A 9 10.07 34.56 42.37
CA LEU A 9 9.92 34.88 40.96
C LEU A 9 10.95 34.15 40.09
N ALA A 10 12.19 33.97 40.60
CA ALA A 10 13.24 33.25 39.89
C ALA A 10 12.92 31.74 39.74
N ALA A 11 12.29 31.14 40.75
CA ALA A 11 11.88 29.72 40.69
C ALA A 11 10.80 29.46 39.67
N LEU A 12 9.91 30.42 39.41
CA LEU A 12 8.84 30.28 38.41
C LEU A 12 9.37 30.29 36.99
N CYS A 13 10.44 31.00 36.70
CA CYS A 13 11.04 31.05 35.36
C CYS A 13 11.72 29.75 34.95
N VAL A 14 12.26 29.00 35.89
CA VAL A 14 12.93 27.71 35.60
C VAL A 14 11.92 26.63 35.26
N ALA A 15 10.74 26.67 35.85
CA ALA A 15 9.67 25.72 35.53
C ALA A 15 9.06 25.91 34.13
N ALA A 16 9.10 27.11 33.59
CA ALA A 16 8.60 27.42 32.26
C ALA A 16 9.56 26.97 31.15
N CYS A 17 10.86 26.89 31.41
CA CYS A 17 11.84 26.42 30.43
C CYS A 17 11.85 24.89 30.26
N GLY A 18 11.40 24.14 31.27
CA GLY A 18 11.36 22.68 31.21
C GLY A 18 10.23 22.09 30.32
N ARG A 19 9.22 22.86 30.01
CA ARG A 19 8.08 22.40 29.22
C ARG A 19 8.25 22.53 27.71
N ARG A 20 9.25 23.22 27.26
CA ARG A 20 9.48 23.36 25.80
C ARG A 20 10.30 22.25 25.21
N ARG A 21 10.76 21.31 25.98
CA ARG A 21 11.51 20.16 25.51
C ARG A 21 10.65 18.95 25.15
N SER A 22 9.39 18.98 25.41
CA SER A 22 8.45 17.96 24.96
C SER A 22 7.87 18.25 23.58
N ALA A 23 8.35 19.27 22.92
CA ALA A 23 7.97 19.58 21.55
C ALA A 23 8.63 18.72 20.47
N PRO A 24 9.62 17.87 20.73
CA PRO A 24 10.16 17.00 19.66
C PRO A 24 9.30 15.80 19.33
N SER A 25 8.11 15.71 19.82
CA SER A 25 7.14 14.72 19.34
C SER A 25 6.76 14.91 17.86
N GLN A 26 7.31 15.88 17.20
CA GLN A 26 7.25 15.98 15.74
C GLN A 26 8.13 14.97 15.03
N GLU A 27 8.98 14.29 15.73
CA GLU A 27 9.69 13.12 15.19
C GLU A 27 8.73 11.99 14.81
N THR A 28 7.55 11.95 15.36
CA THR A 28 6.50 11.04 14.91
C THR A 28 5.94 11.42 13.54
N ALA A 29 6.12 12.64 13.08
CA ALA A 29 5.77 13.05 11.74
C ALA A 29 6.73 12.50 10.67
N VAL A 30 7.89 12.01 11.06
CA VAL A 30 8.87 11.34 10.21
C VAL A 30 8.73 9.81 10.32
N SER A 31 7.60 9.31 10.76
CA SER A 31 7.32 7.91 10.50
C SER A 31 7.14 7.78 8.99
N ALA A 32 8.22 7.48 8.30
CA ALA A 32 8.19 7.06 6.93
C ALA A 32 7.08 6.02 6.82
N SER A 33 5.99 6.38 6.16
CA SER A 33 4.90 5.45 5.92
C SER A 33 5.51 4.26 5.19
N ARG A 34 5.36 3.08 5.77
CA ARG A 34 5.85 1.87 5.10
C ARG A 34 5.15 1.75 3.76
N PRO A 35 5.87 1.38 2.69
CA PRO A 35 5.24 1.14 1.41
C PRO A 35 4.05 0.19 1.58
N ARG A 36 2.96 0.50 0.90
CA ARG A 36 1.75 -0.34 0.94
C ARG A 36 1.96 -1.57 0.07
N VAL A 37 1.55 -2.71 0.59
CA VAL A 37 1.64 -3.99 -0.12
C VAL A 37 0.25 -4.50 -0.45
N PHE A 38 0.15 -5.19 -1.58
CA PHE A 38 -1.05 -5.90 -2.01
C PHE A 38 -0.94 -7.37 -1.65
N LEU A 39 -2.00 -7.92 -1.06
CA LEU A 39 -2.12 -9.35 -0.77
C LEU A 39 -3.21 -9.95 -1.67
N PRO A 40 -2.85 -10.82 -2.62
CA PRO A 40 -3.82 -11.49 -3.48
C PRO A 40 -4.83 -12.34 -2.71
N ALA A 41 -5.94 -12.66 -3.36
CA ALA A 41 -6.89 -13.63 -2.82
C ALA A 41 -6.20 -15.00 -2.62
N ILE A 42 -6.67 -15.72 -1.61
CA ILE A 42 -6.22 -17.08 -1.31
C ILE A 42 -7.34 -18.03 -1.69
N ALA A 43 -7.02 -19.05 -2.47
CA ALA A 43 -7.99 -20.07 -2.82
C ALA A 43 -8.45 -20.84 -1.57
N PRO A 44 -9.73 -21.21 -1.48
CA PRO A 44 -10.24 -22.03 -0.38
C PRO A 44 -9.48 -23.35 -0.25
N ALA A 45 -9.38 -23.84 0.99
CA ALA A 45 -8.79 -25.15 1.26
C ALA A 45 -9.66 -26.26 0.66
N GLY A 46 -9.02 -27.36 0.27
CA GLY A 46 -9.71 -28.55 -0.24
C GLY A 46 -9.99 -28.57 -1.75
N LEU A 47 -9.65 -27.49 -2.46
CA LEU A 47 -9.71 -27.48 -3.92
C LEU A 47 -8.53 -28.25 -4.54
N SER A 48 -8.78 -28.93 -5.67
CA SER A 48 -7.71 -29.47 -6.50
C SER A 48 -6.81 -28.35 -7.07
N PRO A 49 -5.59 -28.65 -7.55
CA PRO A 49 -4.71 -27.62 -8.13
C PRO A 49 -5.36 -26.85 -9.29
N ASP A 50 -6.15 -27.50 -10.12
CA ASP A 50 -6.84 -26.87 -11.25
C ASP A 50 -7.97 -25.94 -10.78
N GLU A 51 -8.76 -26.39 -9.80
CA GLU A 51 -9.79 -25.56 -9.17
C GLU A 51 -9.20 -24.35 -8.44
N GLN A 52 -8.04 -24.49 -7.80
CA GLN A 52 -7.33 -23.37 -7.18
C GLN A 52 -6.92 -22.33 -8.23
N ARG A 53 -6.38 -22.76 -9.38
CA ARG A 53 -6.03 -21.87 -10.48
C ARG A 53 -7.26 -21.18 -11.07
N ASP A 54 -8.34 -21.91 -11.29
CA ASP A 54 -9.60 -21.35 -11.79
C ASP A 54 -10.20 -20.33 -10.81
N TYR A 55 -10.08 -20.58 -9.51
CA TYR A 55 -10.46 -19.62 -8.49
C TYR A 55 -9.60 -18.35 -8.56
N LEU A 56 -8.28 -18.48 -8.62
CA LEU A 56 -7.37 -17.34 -8.67
C LEU A 56 -7.51 -16.52 -9.96
N ARG A 57 -7.82 -17.13 -11.11
CA ARG A 57 -8.14 -16.39 -12.34
C ARG A 57 -9.24 -15.38 -12.16
N ARG A 58 -10.25 -15.72 -11.39
CA ARG A 58 -11.45 -14.89 -11.18
C ARG A 58 -11.33 -13.95 -10.01
N HIS A 59 -10.59 -14.34 -8.96
CA HIS A 59 -10.63 -13.72 -7.65
C HIS A 59 -9.30 -13.10 -7.21
N TYR A 60 -8.23 -13.20 -8.00
CA TYR A 60 -6.88 -12.76 -7.62
C TYR A 60 -6.86 -11.32 -7.09
N TRP A 61 -7.60 -10.42 -7.74
CA TRP A 61 -7.64 -9.00 -7.46
C TRP A 61 -8.82 -8.54 -6.58
N ASP A 62 -9.58 -9.46 -6.02
CA ASP A 62 -10.79 -9.10 -5.26
C ASP A 62 -10.50 -8.29 -3.99
N ARG A 63 -9.29 -8.42 -3.45
CA ARG A 63 -8.83 -7.65 -2.30
C ARG A 63 -8.20 -6.31 -2.66
N PHE A 64 -8.07 -6.00 -3.94
CA PHE A 64 -7.50 -4.75 -4.40
C PHE A 64 -8.57 -3.68 -4.57
N ASP A 65 -8.37 -2.53 -3.93
CA ASP A 65 -9.26 -1.38 -4.09
C ASP A 65 -8.84 -0.52 -5.28
N PHE A 66 -9.48 -0.70 -6.41
CA PHE A 66 -9.22 0.07 -7.64
C PHE A 66 -9.64 1.53 -7.55
N THR A 67 -10.37 1.94 -6.51
CA THR A 67 -10.75 3.32 -6.28
C THR A 67 -9.71 4.09 -5.46
N ASP A 68 -8.80 3.39 -4.81
CA ASP A 68 -7.75 3.97 -3.97
C ASP A 68 -6.55 4.44 -4.82
N THR A 69 -6.65 5.63 -5.37
CA THR A 69 -5.59 6.22 -6.20
C THR A 69 -4.33 6.58 -5.42
N LEU A 70 -4.40 6.73 -4.09
CA LEU A 70 -3.23 6.96 -3.25
C LEU A 70 -2.33 5.73 -3.20
N PHE A 71 -2.91 4.54 -3.33
CA PHE A 71 -2.14 3.31 -3.39
C PHE A 71 -1.06 3.37 -4.48
N VAL A 72 -1.35 3.95 -5.64
CA VAL A 72 -0.41 4.06 -6.77
C VAL A 72 0.90 4.77 -6.38
N SER A 73 0.82 5.80 -5.55
CA SER A 73 1.99 6.57 -5.09
C SER A 73 2.68 5.97 -3.86
N GLU A 74 1.99 5.14 -3.09
CA GLU A 74 2.45 4.60 -1.82
C GLU A 74 2.83 3.11 -1.89
N ALA A 75 2.53 2.44 -3.01
CA ALA A 75 2.77 1.03 -3.20
C ALA A 75 4.26 0.67 -3.21
N ASP A 76 4.58 -0.49 -2.66
CA ASP A 76 5.84 -1.16 -2.95
C ASP A 76 5.80 -1.67 -4.39
N THR A 77 6.48 -0.96 -5.28
CA THR A 77 6.47 -1.27 -6.72
C THR A 77 7.06 -2.64 -7.03
N VAL A 78 8.10 -3.05 -6.31
CA VAL A 78 8.72 -4.38 -6.50
C VAL A 78 7.73 -5.48 -6.14
N GLN A 79 7.09 -5.35 -4.99
CA GLN A 79 6.07 -6.30 -4.54
C GLN A 79 4.88 -6.36 -5.52
N MET A 80 4.47 -5.23 -6.07
CA MET A 80 3.39 -5.18 -7.06
C MET A 80 3.78 -5.82 -8.40
N ILE A 81 5.01 -5.64 -8.86
CA ILE A 81 5.52 -6.33 -10.05
C ILE A 81 5.53 -7.84 -9.83
N GLU A 82 6.00 -8.31 -8.67
CA GLU A 82 5.97 -9.74 -8.32
C GLU A 82 4.54 -10.28 -8.23
N ALA A 83 3.62 -9.54 -7.63
CA ALA A 83 2.22 -9.95 -7.54
C ALA A 83 1.58 -10.04 -8.94
N PHE A 84 1.88 -9.09 -9.82
CA PHE A 84 1.40 -9.11 -11.20
C PHE A 84 2.00 -10.26 -12.01
N ALA A 85 3.29 -10.53 -11.86
CA ALA A 85 3.97 -11.66 -12.50
C ALA A 85 3.35 -13.01 -12.09
N ARG A 86 3.02 -13.17 -10.81
CA ARG A 86 2.30 -14.36 -10.32
C ARG A 86 0.91 -14.48 -10.93
N TYR A 87 0.20 -13.36 -11.09
CA TYR A 87 -1.09 -13.36 -11.79
C TYR A 87 -0.95 -13.81 -13.24
N ILE A 88 0.04 -13.31 -13.98
CA ILE A 88 0.32 -13.75 -15.34
C ILE A 88 0.62 -15.25 -15.38
N ALA A 89 1.38 -15.77 -14.41
CA ALA A 89 1.63 -17.22 -14.31
C ALA A 89 0.35 -18.04 -14.08
N VAL A 90 -0.63 -17.52 -13.33
CA VAL A 90 -1.95 -18.14 -13.16
C VAL A 90 -2.72 -18.19 -14.48
N LEU A 91 -2.54 -17.19 -15.35
CA LEU A 91 -3.24 -17.12 -16.66
C LEU A 91 -2.58 -17.97 -17.74
N SER A 92 -1.30 -18.32 -17.58
CA SER A 92 -0.46 -18.88 -18.64
C SER A 92 -0.88 -20.27 -19.14
N ASP A 93 -1.63 -21.03 -18.34
CA ASP A 93 -2.13 -22.35 -18.74
C ASP A 93 -3.37 -22.29 -19.64
N ARG A 94 -4.01 -21.12 -19.77
CA ARG A 94 -5.09 -20.84 -20.74
C ARG A 94 -4.85 -19.51 -21.47
N PRO A 95 -3.83 -19.43 -22.30
CA PRO A 95 -3.43 -18.16 -22.93
C PRO A 95 -4.49 -17.59 -23.90
N ALA A 96 -5.40 -18.41 -24.39
CA ALA A 96 -6.48 -17.97 -25.27
C ALA A 96 -7.66 -17.32 -24.49
N ASP A 97 -7.70 -17.44 -23.17
CA ASP A 97 -8.74 -16.84 -22.33
C ASP A 97 -8.31 -15.44 -21.88
N SER A 98 -8.73 -14.42 -22.62
CA SER A 98 -8.45 -13.02 -22.29
C SER A 98 -9.38 -12.45 -21.20
N ALA A 99 -10.46 -13.13 -20.86
CA ALA A 99 -11.50 -12.60 -19.97
C ALA A 99 -10.98 -12.13 -18.59
N PRO A 100 -10.06 -12.84 -17.91
CA PRO A 100 -9.51 -12.37 -16.65
C PRO A 100 -8.72 -11.06 -16.80
N MET A 101 -7.89 -10.93 -17.84
CA MET A 101 -7.11 -9.72 -18.09
C MET A 101 -8.02 -8.55 -18.50
N ASP A 102 -9.02 -8.79 -19.34
CA ASP A 102 -10.00 -7.77 -19.74
C ASP A 102 -10.79 -7.27 -18.53
N SER A 103 -11.14 -8.16 -17.60
CA SER A 103 -11.79 -7.80 -16.36
C SER A 103 -10.90 -6.94 -15.48
N LEU A 104 -9.61 -7.29 -15.32
CA LEU A 104 -8.64 -6.51 -14.58
C LEU A 104 -8.50 -5.10 -15.16
N MET A 105 -8.28 -4.99 -16.47
CA MET A 105 -8.08 -3.69 -17.12
C MET A 105 -9.34 -2.81 -17.06
N ARG A 106 -10.53 -3.42 -17.13
CA ARG A 106 -11.80 -2.69 -16.92
C ARG A 106 -11.92 -2.14 -15.51
N ARG A 107 -11.52 -2.90 -14.49
CA ARG A 107 -11.48 -2.43 -13.10
C ARG A 107 -10.44 -1.33 -12.91
N ALA A 108 -9.26 -1.47 -13.49
CA ALA A 108 -8.20 -0.46 -13.45
C ALA A 108 -8.60 0.84 -14.15
N SER A 109 -9.47 0.79 -15.14
CA SER A 109 -9.96 1.97 -15.88
C SER A 109 -10.90 2.88 -15.07
N SER A 110 -11.13 2.58 -13.79
CA SER A 110 -11.89 3.44 -12.88
C SER A 110 -11.29 4.84 -12.73
N SER A 111 -9.98 4.97 -12.90
CA SER A 111 -9.28 6.25 -12.94
C SER A 111 -8.04 6.16 -13.84
N LYS A 112 -7.63 7.31 -14.38
CA LYS A 112 -6.42 7.36 -15.23
C LYS A 112 -5.15 6.94 -14.48
N PRO A 113 -4.88 7.42 -13.25
CA PRO A 113 -3.70 6.99 -12.50
C PRO A 113 -3.65 5.46 -12.28
N MET A 114 -4.77 4.86 -11.99
CA MET A 114 -4.88 3.42 -11.77
C MET A 114 -4.63 2.64 -13.07
N LEU A 115 -5.23 3.09 -14.17
CA LEU A 115 -5.03 2.48 -15.48
C LEU A 115 -3.57 2.55 -15.93
N ASP A 116 -2.95 3.72 -15.80
CA ASP A 116 -1.54 3.94 -16.15
C ASP A 116 -0.62 3.05 -15.30
N TYR A 117 -0.94 2.87 -14.02
CA TYR A 117 -0.19 2.01 -13.12
C TYR A 117 -0.25 0.53 -13.53
N PHE A 118 -1.44 0.00 -13.80
CA PHE A 118 -1.58 -1.38 -14.27
C PHE A 118 -1.00 -1.59 -15.67
N ALA A 119 -1.07 -0.60 -16.54
CA ALA A 119 -0.40 -0.64 -17.85
C ALA A 119 1.13 -0.69 -17.70
N MET A 120 1.70 0.05 -16.75
CA MET A 120 3.12 -0.01 -16.42
C MET A 120 3.51 -1.39 -15.88
N LEU A 121 2.74 -1.98 -14.95
CA LEU A 121 2.99 -3.33 -14.44
C LEU A 121 2.97 -4.36 -15.58
N ALA A 122 1.97 -4.29 -16.44
CA ALA A 122 1.85 -5.17 -17.61
C ALA A 122 3.03 -5.01 -18.55
N GLY A 123 3.42 -3.78 -18.86
CA GLY A 123 4.60 -3.48 -19.68
C GLY A 123 5.88 -4.05 -19.10
N THR A 124 6.08 -3.94 -17.79
CA THR A 124 7.26 -4.47 -17.11
C THR A 124 7.32 -5.99 -17.15
N VAL A 125 6.20 -6.66 -16.87
CA VAL A 125 6.18 -8.13 -16.74
C VAL A 125 6.12 -8.85 -18.09
N LEU A 126 5.50 -8.25 -19.11
CA LEU A 126 5.30 -8.89 -20.40
C LEU A 126 6.41 -8.60 -21.42
N HIS A 127 7.33 -7.68 -21.12
CA HIS A 127 8.47 -7.35 -22.00
C HIS A 127 9.81 -7.94 -21.56
N ASP A 128 9.88 -8.55 -20.39
CA ASP A 128 11.03 -9.33 -19.93
C ASP A 128 10.87 -10.81 -20.35
#